data_a5cafa7a3c97b0c49618edbcf738a80d
#
_entry.id   a5cafa7a3c97b0c49618edbcf738a80d
#
_cell.length_a   1.000
_cell.length_b   1.000
_cell.length_c   1.000
_cell.angle_alpha   90.00
_cell.angle_beta   90.00
_cell.angle_gamma   90.00
#
_symmetry.space_group_name_H-M   'P 1'
#
loop_
_entity.id
_entity.type
_entity.pdbx_description
1 polymer ?
#
loop_
_entity_poly.entity_id
_entity_poly.type
_entity_poly.pdbx_seq_one_letter_code
_entity_poly.pdbx_strand_id
1 'polypeptide(L)'
;MNCPNPNGANCRSIRKQRQSKGFMHTPNSRHIKIDAAMAGPLFMLSAALLFTLLNIIIKSLGPAFRVWDIGFYRFFGGIVMILFIFGRYGNPYKGDNVRLLLIRGCTGSVAFISVVTAIRLLPVSTAMVIFYAFPAFAALFSFFLYGETLSKRHLLCIAGVMAGVGVLFDYQLAGSLLGQFMALIGAVFAGLTVTLIRELRQKNGPVVIYLYFCTMGALVTLPKFVQQPALPTTPMEWVMVLGIVFSSLAGQLLMNQGFFYCRGWEGGVLMSSEVIFTALAGILLFEDPATLRFWTGGLLVLVCVIAMNRLQAGAAVNPHDTD
;
A
#
# COMPACT_ATOMS: atom_id res chain seq x y z
N MET A 1 -16.23 -4.20 -56.08
CA MET A 1 -17.06 -3.07 -56.52
C MET A 1 -16.78 -1.87 -55.63
N ASN A 2 -16.11 -0.92 -56.25
CA ASN A 2 -15.97 0.50 -56.01
C ASN A 2 -16.34 1.11 -54.65
N CYS A 3 -15.32 1.58 -53.94
CA CYS A 3 -15.39 2.78 -53.12
C CYS A 3 -15.24 4.04 -53.99
N PRO A 4 -15.95 5.12 -53.69
CA PRO A 4 -15.47 6.44 -54.03
C PRO A 4 -15.21 7.24 -52.74
N ASN A 5 -13.95 7.63 -52.56
CA ASN A 5 -13.55 8.72 -51.72
C ASN A 5 -13.55 10.02 -52.56
N PRO A 6 -14.12 11.11 -52.02
CA PRO A 6 -13.47 12.36 -52.22
C PRO A 6 -13.49 13.22 -50.94
N ASN A 7 -12.39 13.27 -50.26
CA ASN A 7 -11.87 14.47 -49.56
C ASN A 7 -10.67 14.06 -48.70
N GLY A 8 -9.53 14.09 -49.34
CA GLY A 8 -8.23 13.91 -48.68
C GLY A 8 -7.84 15.15 -47.85
N ALA A 9 -8.38 15.24 -46.66
CA ALA A 9 -7.89 16.17 -45.64
C ALA A 9 -8.48 15.71 -44.30
N ASN A 10 -7.81 14.89 -43.52
CA ASN A 10 -7.88 14.85 -42.06
C ASN A 10 -7.18 13.66 -41.36
N CYS A 11 -6.34 12.89 -42.05
CA CYS A 11 -5.55 11.88 -41.36
C CYS A 11 -4.25 12.40 -40.73
N ARG A 12 -3.82 13.63 -41.06
CA ARG A 12 -2.61 14.26 -40.47
C ARG A 12 -2.88 15.09 -39.21
N SER A 13 -4.12 15.52 -38.97
CA SER A 13 -4.46 16.36 -37.79
C SER A 13 -4.61 15.53 -36.51
N ILE A 14 -5.09 14.28 -36.62
CA ILE A 14 -5.28 13.41 -35.46
C ILE A 14 -3.94 12.88 -34.91
N ARG A 15 -2.92 12.76 -35.77
CA ARG A 15 -1.58 12.33 -35.33
C ARG A 15 -0.78 13.46 -34.65
N LYS A 16 -1.07 14.74 -34.95
CA LYS A 16 -0.43 15.91 -34.34
C LYS A 16 -1.05 16.27 -32.98
N GLN A 17 -2.29 15.95 -32.73
CA GLN A 17 -2.94 16.26 -31.45
C GLN A 17 -2.58 15.26 -30.32
N ARG A 18 -1.99 14.11 -30.62
CA ARG A 18 -1.48 13.15 -29.62
C ARG A 18 -0.06 13.47 -29.15
N GLN A 19 0.66 14.37 -29.81
CA GLN A 19 2.05 14.74 -29.46
C GLN A 19 2.18 16.06 -28.69
N SER A 20 1.12 16.81 -28.45
CA SER A 20 1.22 18.13 -27.80
C SER A 20 0.71 18.20 -26.36
N LYS A 21 0.47 17.08 -25.67
CA LYS A 21 0.25 17.10 -24.22
C LYS A 21 1.53 16.76 -23.48
N GLY A 22 2.36 17.75 -23.35
CA GLY A 22 3.17 18.15 -22.23
C GLY A 22 3.91 17.05 -21.49
N PHE A 23 4.98 16.56 -22.09
CA PHE A 23 6.07 15.92 -21.34
C PHE A 23 6.91 17.05 -20.74
N MET A 24 6.93 17.17 -19.41
CA MET A 24 7.82 18.09 -18.72
C MET A 24 9.27 17.76 -19.09
N HIS A 25 9.95 18.69 -19.76
CA HIS A 25 11.39 18.67 -19.96
C HIS A 25 12.07 18.74 -18.59
N THR A 26 12.66 17.62 -18.15
CA THR A 26 13.62 17.64 -17.04
C THR A 26 15.00 17.99 -17.59
N PRO A 27 15.77 18.83 -16.91
CA PRO A 27 17.14 19.15 -17.32
C PRO A 27 18.04 17.95 -17.18
N ASN A 28 18.96 17.84 -18.12
CA ASN A 28 20.00 16.85 -18.33
C ASN A 28 20.82 16.55 -17.06
N SER A 29 20.43 15.49 -16.34
CA SER A 29 21.26 14.87 -15.30
C SER A 29 21.71 13.49 -15.82
N ARG A 30 22.96 13.15 -15.63
CA ARG A 30 23.56 11.86 -16.00
C ARG A 30 22.71 10.72 -15.41
N HIS A 31 21.74 10.24 -16.16
CA HIS A 31 20.90 9.13 -15.77
C HIS A 31 21.71 7.84 -15.88
N ILE A 32 21.90 7.18 -14.74
CA ILE A 32 22.10 5.74 -14.69
C ILE A 32 20.90 5.16 -15.47
N LYS A 33 21.15 4.62 -16.66
CA LYS A 33 20.13 3.90 -17.45
C LYS A 33 19.82 2.60 -16.69
N ILE A 34 18.92 2.68 -15.71
CA ILE A 34 18.31 1.48 -15.16
C ILE A 34 17.41 0.96 -16.28
N ASP A 35 17.67 -0.25 -16.76
CA ASP A 35 16.81 -0.90 -17.72
C ASP A 35 15.38 -0.85 -17.19
N ALA A 36 14.42 -0.45 -18.04
CA ALA A 36 13.01 -0.29 -17.62
C ALA A 36 12.44 -1.57 -16.98
N ALA A 37 13.00 -2.73 -17.31
CA ALA A 37 12.66 -4.01 -16.72
C ALA A 37 13.09 -4.13 -15.24
N MET A 38 14.15 -3.45 -14.81
CA MET A 38 14.65 -3.50 -13.43
C MET A 38 14.11 -2.36 -12.56
N ALA A 39 13.60 -1.29 -13.17
CA ALA A 39 13.10 -0.13 -12.43
C ALA A 39 11.91 -0.48 -11.52
N GLY A 40 10.95 -1.25 -12.02
CA GLY A 40 9.78 -1.68 -11.26
C GLY A 40 10.12 -2.48 -10.00
N PRO A 41 10.84 -3.60 -10.13
CA PRO A 41 11.29 -4.38 -8.97
C PRO A 41 12.08 -3.57 -7.95
N LEU A 42 12.99 -2.69 -8.41
CA LEU A 42 13.78 -1.85 -7.52
C LEU A 42 12.91 -0.89 -6.70
N PHE A 43 11.94 -0.21 -7.34
CA PHE A 43 11.01 0.66 -6.64
C PHE A 43 10.17 -0.09 -5.60
N MET A 44 9.68 -1.29 -5.94
CA MET A 44 8.86 -2.09 -5.04
C MET A 44 9.65 -2.62 -3.84
N LEU A 45 10.85 -3.14 -4.05
CA LEU A 45 11.71 -3.61 -2.96
C LEU A 45 12.16 -2.46 -2.05
N SER A 46 12.48 -1.29 -2.64
CA SER A 46 12.81 -0.10 -1.86
C SER A 46 11.61 0.38 -1.04
N ALA A 47 10.40 0.32 -1.59
CA ALA A 47 9.18 0.62 -0.86
C ALA A 47 8.96 -0.35 0.30
N ALA A 48 9.16 -1.66 0.08
CA ALA A 48 9.06 -2.69 1.11
C ALA A 48 10.04 -2.46 2.27
N LEU A 49 11.29 -2.10 1.97
CA LEU A 49 12.28 -1.74 2.99
C LEU A 49 11.88 -0.49 3.78
N LEU A 50 11.36 0.55 3.12
CA LEU A 50 10.89 1.76 3.79
C LEU A 50 9.67 1.50 4.67
N PHE A 51 8.74 0.64 4.28
CA PHE A 51 7.63 0.25 5.13
C PHE A 51 8.09 -0.64 6.29
N THR A 52 9.08 -1.51 6.08
CA THR A 52 9.73 -2.23 7.18
C THR A 52 10.35 -1.27 8.18
N LEU A 53 11.10 -0.26 7.71
CA LEU A 53 11.66 0.77 8.58
C LEU A 53 10.57 1.53 9.33
N LEU A 54 9.47 1.89 8.66
CA LEU A 54 8.30 2.50 9.28
C LEU A 54 7.76 1.64 10.43
N ASN A 55 7.58 0.34 10.20
CA ASN A 55 7.07 -0.60 11.21
C ASN A 55 8.02 -0.75 12.41
N ILE A 56 9.33 -0.79 12.17
CA ILE A 56 10.36 -0.80 13.21
C ILE A 56 10.28 0.47 14.06
N ILE A 57 10.24 1.65 13.44
CA ILE A 57 10.15 2.92 14.17
C ILE A 57 8.87 3.00 15.00
N ILE A 58 7.72 2.60 14.44
CA ILE A 58 6.44 2.54 15.15
C ILE A 58 6.53 1.64 16.40
N LYS A 59 7.19 0.49 16.27
CA LYS A 59 7.37 -0.44 17.39
C LYS A 59 8.34 0.11 18.45
N SER A 60 9.42 0.77 18.01
CA SER A 60 10.45 1.34 18.90
C SER A 60 10.02 2.61 19.60
N LEU A 61 9.02 3.33 19.07
CA LEU A 61 8.57 4.57 19.66
C LEU A 61 7.96 4.32 21.04
N GLY A 62 8.37 5.09 22.04
CA GLY A 62 8.00 4.91 23.45
C GLY A 62 6.49 4.88 23.72
N PRO A 63 6.07 4.41 24.91
CA PRO A 63 4.65 4.27 25.28
C PRO A 63 3.91 5.60 25.40
N ALA A 64 4.64 6.71 25.52
CA ALA A 64 4.06 8.06 25.54
C ALA A 64 3.32 8.41 24.24
N PHE A 65 3.77 7.84 23.10
CA PHE A 65 3.13 8.06 21.80
C PHE A 65 2.02 7.03 21.58
N ARG A 66 0.78 7.50 21.60
CA ARG A 66 -0.39 6.67 21.29
C ARG A 66 -0.50 6.46 19.78
N VAL A 67 -1.31 5.51 19.36
CA VAL A 67 -1.62 5.24 17.94
C VAL A 67 -2.12 6.50 17.21
N TRP A 68 -2.89 7.34 17.90
CA TRP A 68 -3.43 8.59 17.38
C TRP A 68 -2.35 9.64 17.11
N ASP A 69 -1.34 9.70 17.97
CA ASP A 69 -0.22 10.63 17.85
C ASP A 69 0.68 10.22 16.68
N ILE A 70 1.01 8.93 16.57
CA ILE A 70 1.76 8.35 15.46
C ILE A 70 1.01 8.60 14.13
N GLY A 71 -0.30 8.35 14.11
CA GLY A 71 -1.16 8.61 12.96
C GLY A 71 -1.15 10.07 12.55
N PHE A 72 -1.35 10.97 13.51
CA PHE A 72 -1.36 12.41 13.25
C PHE A 72 -0.03 12.90 12.66
N TYR A 73 1.10 12.58 13.28
CA TYR A 73 2.41 12.97 12.75
C TYR A 73 2.64 12.46 11.33
N ARG A 74 2.30 11.20 11.08
CA ARG A 74 2.44 10.61 9.74
C ARG A 74 1.59 11.34 8.71
N PHE A 75 0.31 11.54 9.01
CA PHE A 75 -0.63 12.12 8.04
C PHE A 75 -0.40 13.61 7.85
N PHE A 76 -0.31 14.37 8.93
CA PHE A 76 -0.06 15.80 8.89
C PHE A 76 1.32 16.11 8.30
N GLY A 77 2.36 15.41 8.74
CA GLY A 77 3.69 15.53 8.16
C GLY A 77 3.73 15.19 6.66
N GLY A 78 2.98 14.17 6.24
CA GLY A 78 2.80 13.83 4.83
C GLY A 78 2.16 14.95 4.02
N ILE A 79 1.13 15.63 4.55
CA ILE A 79 0.52 16.81 3.90
C ILE A 79 1.55 17.93 3.76
N VAL A 80 2.23 18.28 4.86
CA VAL A 80 3.22 19.37 4.87
C VAL A 80 4.33 19.10 3.85
N MET A 81 4.88 17.89 3.83
CA MET A 81 5.95 17.53 2.87
C MET A 81 5.47 17.56 1.42
N ILE A 82 4.27 17.04 1.12
CA ILE A 82 3.72 17.09 -0.23
C ILE A 82 3.48 18.53 -0.67
N LEU A 83 2.90 19.37 0.18
CA LEU A 83 2.67 20.79 -0.14
C LEU A 83 3.99 21.54 -0.32
N PHE A 84 4.99 21.25 0.47
CA PHE A 84 6.32 21.86 0.34
C PHE A 84 7.02 21.46 -0.97
N ILE A 85 6.94 20.18 -1.36
CA ILE A 85 7.63 19.67 -2.55
C ILE A 85 6.84 19.99 -3.83
N PHE A 86 5.53 19.79 -3.83
CA PHE A 86 4.69 19.83 -5.04
C PHE A 86 3.77 21.05 -5.13
N GLY A 87 3.54 21.79 -4.03
CA GLY A 87 2.63 22.93 -4.01
C GLY A 87 3.05 24.08 -4.95
N ARG A 88 4.33 24.16 -5.31
CA ARG A 88 4.85 25.15 -6.27
C ARG A 88 4.49 24.84 -7.73
N TYR A 89 4.15 23.57 -8.04
CA TYR A 89 3.88 23.12 -9.42
C TYR A 89 2.39 23.15 -9.79
N GLY A 90 1.52 23.59 -8.89
CA GLY A 90 0.09 23.64 -9.09
C GLY A 90 -0.71 23.15 -7.89
N ASN A 91 -2.03 23.06 -8.03
CA ASN A 91 -2.88 22.55 -6.96
C ASN A 91 -2.80 21.02 -6.88
N PRO A 92 -2.13 20.45 -5.86
CA PRO A 92 -1.97 19.00 -5.74
C PRO A 92 -3.27 18.27 -5.34
N TYR A 93 -4.33 18.99 -4.97
CA TYR A 93 -5.66 18.42 -4.67
C TYR A 93 -6.55 18.27 -5.92
N LYS A 94 -6.11 18.73 -7.09
CA LYS A 94 -6.90 18.61 -8.31
C LYS A 94 -6.93 17.15 -8.76
N GLY A 95 -8.05 16.47 -8.50
CA GLY A 95 -8.27 15.05 -8.84
C GLY A 95 -9.66 14.81 -9.37
N ASP A 96 -9.79 13.71 -10.10
CA ASP A 96 -11.08 13.20 -10.60
C ASP A 96 -11.72 12.26 -9.59
N ASN A 97 -13.07 12.27 -9.52
CA ASN A 97 -13.86 11.42 -8.62
C ASN A 97 -13.49 11.61 -7.14
N VAL A 98 -13.66 12.84 -6.65
CA VAL A 98 -13.35 13.24 -5.26
C VAL A 98 -14.03 12.33 -4.23
N ARG A 99 -15.26 11.86 -4.50
CA ARG A 99 -15.96 10.94 -3.59
C ARG A 99 -15.16 9.64 -3.38
N LEU A 100 -14.66 9.05 -4.45
CA LEU A 100 -13.88 7.83 -4.39
C LEU A 100 -12.50 8.07 -3.73
N LEU A 101 -11.89 9.24 -3.95
CA LEU A 101 -10.66 9.67 -3.26
C LEU A 101 -10.88 9.78 -1.74
N LEU A 102 -12.01 10.34 -1.31
CA LEU A 102 -12.36 10.44 0.11
C LEU A 102 -12.64 9.07 0.73
N ILE A 103 -13.41 8.19 0.06
CA ILE A 103 -13.67 6.82 0.53
C ILE A 103 -12.35 6.06 0.68
N ARG A 104 -11.47 6.13 -0.33
CA ARG A 104 -10.12 5.55 -0.27
C ARG A 104 -9.31 6.14 0.88
N GLY A 105 -9.41 7.44 1.11
CA GLY A 105 -8.75 8.12 2.22
C GLY A 105 -9.21 7.57 3.56
N CYS A 106 -10.53 7.45 3.78
CA CYS A 106 -11.12 6.90 4.99
C CYS A 106 -10.70 5.44 5.20
N THR A 107 -10.90 4.57 4.19
CA THR A 107 -10.58 3.14 4.30
C THR A 107 -9.10 2.92 4.57
N GLY A 108 -8.21 3.66 3.89
CA GLY A 108 -6.78 3.60 4.12
C GLY A 108 -6.38 4.08 5.53
N SER A 109 -7.04 5.11 6.05
CA SER A 109 -6.79 5.63 7.40
C SER A 109 -7.19 4.61 8.47
N VAL A 110 -8.34 3.96 8.31
CA VAL A 110 -8.77 2.87 9.19
C VAL A 110 -7.76 1.72 9.12
N ALA A 111 -7.36 1.30 7.93
CA ALA A 111 -6.36 0.25 7.74
C ALA A 111 -5.06 0.57 8.47
N PHE A 112 -4.56 1.81 8.33
CA PHE A 112 -3.32 2.24 8.97
C PHE A 112 -3.43 2.28 10.50
N ILE A 113 -4.47 2.90 11.04
CA ILE A 113 -4.68 2.97 12.50
C ILE A 113 -4.80 1.56 13.09
N SER A 114 -5.51 0.67 12.40
CA SER A 114 -5.68 -0.72 12.83
C SER A 114 -4.35 -1.48 12.83
N VAL A 115 -3.54 -1.37 11.78
CA VAL A 115 -2.23 -2.06 11.74
C VAL A 115 -1.25 -1.47 12.75
N VAL A 116 -1.24 -0.16 12.96
CA VAL A 116 -0.40 0.47 14.01
C VAL A 116 -0.83 -0.02 15.40
N THR A 117 -2.13 -0.13 15.64
CA THR A 117 -2.64 -0.70 16.89
C THR A 117 -2.16 -2.14 17.08
N ALA A 118 -2.21 -2.94 16.01
CA ALA A 118 -1.73 -4.31 16.05
C ALA A 118 -0.22 -4.39 16.35
N ILE A 119 0.61 -3.59 15.67
CA ILE A 119 2.07 -3.52 15.91
C ILE A 119 2.40 -3.12 17.35
N ARG A 120 1.57 -2.26 17.97
CA ARG A 120 1.77 -1.83 19.36
C ARG A 120 1.36 -2.90 20.38
N LEU A 121 0.43 -3.78 20.03
CA LEU A 121 -0.14 -4.80 20.92
C LEU A 121 0.42 -6.21 20.71
N LEU A 122 1.05 -6.47 19.57
CA LEU A 122 1.57 -7.78 19.16
C LEU A 122 3.07 -7.72 18.87
N PRO A 123 3.74 -8.89 18.78
CA PRO A 123 4.99 -9.02 18.04
C PRO A 123 4.82 -8.45 16.62
N VAL A 124 5.77 -7.62 16.17
CA VAL A 124 5.64 -6.93 14.89
C VAL A 124 5.57 -7.91 13.72
N SER A 125 6.30 -9.02 13.81
CA SER A 125 6.27 -10.12 12.85
C SER A 125 4.87 -10.70 12.71
N THR A 126 4.21 -11.06 13.81
CA THR A 126 2.85 -11.62 13.82
C THR A 126 1.81 -10.62 13.30
N ALA A 127 1.87 -9.36 13.75
CA ALA A 127 0.97 -8.32 13.29
C ALA A 127 1.02 -8.16 11.77
N MET A 128 2.23 -8.15 11.19
CA MET A 128 2.41 -7.97 9.75
C MET A 128 2.00 -9.19 8.94
N VAL A 129 2.26 -10.41 9.41
CA VAL A 129 1.80 -11.60 8.69
C VAL A 129 0.26 -11.66 8.63
N ILE A 130 -0.45 -11.34 9.72
CA ILE A 130 -1.92 -11.26 9.71
C ILE A 130 -2.39 -10.14 8.79
N PHE A 131 -1.78 -8.97 8.87
CA PHE A 131 -2.13 -7.83 8.01
C PHE A 131 -1.96 -8.15 6.52
N TYR A 132 -0.95 -8.94 6.17
CA TYR A 132 -0.70 -9.36 4.78
C TYR A 132 -1.70 -10.40 4.22
N ALA A 133 -2.76 -10.71 4.95
CA ALA A 133 -3.97 -11.30 4.38
C ALA A 133 -4.75 -10.32 3.45
N PHE A 134 -4.40 -9.02 3.42
CA PHE A 134 -5.11 -8.00 2.63
C PHE A 134 -5.25 -8.33 1.12
N PRO A 135 -4.32 -9.02 0.42
CA PRO A 135 -4.53 -9.35 -0.98
C PRO A 135 -5.70 -10.32 -1.21
N ALA A 136 -5.97 -11.20 -0.24
CA ALA A 136 -7.13 -12.09 -0.30
C ALA A 136 -8.44 -11.27 -0.23
N PHE A 137 -8.49 -10.29 0.66
CA PHE A 137 -9.62 -9.36 0.73
C PHE A 137 -9.72 -8.46 -0.50
N ALA A 138 -8.58 -8.01 -1.06
CA ALA A 138 -8.59 -7.26 -2.30
C ALA A 138 -9.20 -8.05 -3.46
N ALA A 139 -8.89 -9.34 -3.58
CA ALA A 139 -9.48 -10.22 -4.58
C ALA A 139 -11.02 -10.36 -4.38
N LEU A 140 -11.46 -10.52 -3.14
CA LEU A 140 -12.89 -10.56 -2.80
C LEU A 140 -13.60 -9.24 -3.15
N PHE A 141 -13.03 -8.10 -2.78
CA PHE A 141 -13.62 -6.80 -3.13
C PHE A 141 -13.61 -6.54 -4.64
N SER A 142 -12.59 -6.96 -5.38
CA SER A 142 -12.57 -6.87 -6.84
C SER A 142 -13.71 -7.68 -7.46
N PHE A 143 -14.02 -8.87 -6.93
CA PHE A 143 -15.17 -9.65 -7.36
C PHE A 143 -16.50 -8.92 -7.10
N PHE A 144 -16.70 -8.39 -5.87
CA PHE A 144 -17.97 -7.75 -5.51
C PHE A 144 -18.16 -6.37 -6.17
N LEU A 145 -17.10 -5.57 -6.31
CA LEU A 145 -17.22 -4.19 -6.80
C LEU A 145 -17.11 -4.08 -8.32
N TYR A 146 -16.33 -4.96 -8.94
CA TYR A 146 -16.02 -4.87 -10.37
C TYR A 146 -16.46 -6.10 -11.18
N GLY A 147 -17.05 -7.11 -10.52
CA GLY A 147 -17.53 -8.33 -11.18
C GLY A 147 -16.38 -9.19 -11.75
N GLU A 148 -15.16 -9.04 -11.23
CA GLU A 148 -14.04 -9.87 -11.67
C GLU A 148 -14.28 -11.33 -11.30
N THR A 149 -14.05 -12.26 -12.23
CA THR A 149 -14.29 -13.69 -11.99
C THR A 149 -13.21 -14.29 -11.09
N LEU A 150 -13.61 -14.94 -10.01
CA LEU A 150 -12.74 -15.71 -9.15
C LEU A 150 -12.71 -17.17 -9.60
N SER A 151 -11.57 -17.63 -10.10
CA SER A 151 -11.39 -19.05 -10.41
C SER A 151 -11.35 -19.90 -9.13
N LYS A 152 -11.60 -21.22 -9.25
CA LYS A 152 -11.48 -22.16 -8.11
C LYS A 152 -10.10 -22.09 -7.43
N ARG A 153 -9.04 -21.80 -8.19
CA ARG A 153 -7.68 -21.63 -7.65
C ARG A 153 -7.57 -20.39 -6.77
N HIS A 154 -8.21 -19.26 -7.14
CA HIS A 154 -8.25 -18.07 -6.29
C HIS A 154 -8.96 -18.35 -4.97
N LEU A 155 -10.10 -19.05 -5.01
CA LEU A 155 -10.85 -19.41 -3.79
C LEU A 155 -10.01 -20.32 -2.87
N LEU A 156 -9.26 -21.26 -3.44
CA LEU A 156 -8.35 -22.12 -2.67
C LEU A 156 -7.23 -21.29 -2.00
N CYS A 157 -6.63 -20.35 -2.72
CA CYS A 157 -5.63 -19.46 -2.14
C CYS A 157 -6.21 -18.59 -1.03
N ILE A 158 -7.42 -18.01 -1.21
CA ILE A 158 -8.10 -17.23 -0.18
C ILE A 158 -8.36 -18.09 1.07
N ALA A 159 -8.87 -19.32 0.88
CA ALA A 159 -9.08 -20.24 1.99
C ALA A 159 -7.76 -20.59 2.69
N GLY A 160 -6.66 -20.78 1.94
CA GLY A 160 -5.33 -21.00 2.48
C GLY A 160 -4.80 -19.83 3.30
N VAL A 161 -5.00 -18.58 2.81
CA VAL A 161 -4.66 -17.37 3.58
C VAL A 161 -5.45 -17.31 4.89
N MET A 162 -6.77 -17.56 4.85
CA MET A 162 -7.60 -17.55 6.06
C MET A 162 -7.23 -18.66 7.04
N ALA A 163 -6.89 -19.85 6.54
CA ALA A 163 -6.39 -20.94 7.37
C ALA A 163 -5.04 -20.57 8.02
N GLY A 164 -4.11 -19.98 7.27
CA GLY A 164 -2.83 -19.50 7.79
C GLY A 164 -2.99 -18.44 8.88
N VAL A 165 -3.88 -17.49 8.68
CA VAL A 165 -4.27 -16.51 9.70
C VAL A 165 -4.86 -17.22 10.92
N GLY A 166 -5.75 -18.21 10.73
CA GLY A 166 -6.32 -18.99 11.82
C GLY A 166 -5.28 -19.74 12.66
N VAL A 167 -4.24 -20.26 12.02
CA VAL A 167 -3.10 -20.89 12.73
C VAL A 167 -2.32 -19.88 13.56
N LEU A 168 -2.20 -18.62 13.08
CA LEU A 168 -1.50 -17.55 13.79
C LEU A 168 -2.31 -16.99 14.97
N PHE A 169 -3.64 -17.09 14.92
CA PHE A 169 -4.48 -16.63 16.02
C PHE A 169 -4.21 -17.47 17.26
N ASP A 170 -3.64 -16.82 18.26
CA ASP A 170 -3.37 -17.43 19.55
C ASP A 170 -4.40 -16.96 20.58
N TYR A 171 -5.29 -17.85 20.96
CA TYR A 171 -6.34 -17.57 21.94
C TYR A 171 -5.82 -17.57 23.38
N GLN A 172 -4.58 -17.99 23.60
CA GLN A 172 -4.14 -18.31 24.96
C GLN A 172 -3.00 -17.45 25.51
N LEU A 173 -2.07 -16.86 24.72
CA LEU A 173 -0.81 -16.54 25.39
C LEU A 173 -0.03 -15.29 24.99
N ALA A 174 0.35 -15.06 23.80
CA ALA A 174 1.50 -14.17 23.56
C ALA A 174 1.13 -12.78 23.04
N GLY A 175 -0.13 -12.46 22.92
CA GLY A 175 -0.53 -11.18 22.38
C GLY A 175 -1.98 -10.85 22.67
N SER A 176 -2.29 -9.57 22.71
CA SER A 176 -3.64 -9.09 22.87
C SER A 176 -4.54 -9.62 21.75
N LEU A 177 -5.62 -10.32 22.10
CA LEU A 177 -6.67 -10.71 21.15
C LEU A 177 -7.18 -9.49 20.35
N LEU A 178 -7.26 -8.34 21.01
CA LEU A 178 -7.56 -7.06 20.36
C LEU A 178 -6.55 -6.74 19.25
N GLY A 179 -5.25 -6.96 19.48
CA GLY A 179 -4.22 -6.73 18.48
C GLY A 179 -4.39 -7.61 17.25
N GLN A 180 -4.76 -8.88 17.42
CA GLN A 180 -5.00 -9.82 16.32
C GLN A 180 -6.22 -9.39 15.50
N PHE A 181 -7.33 -9.01 16.15
CA PHE A 181 -8.49 -8.46 15.46
C PHE A 181 -8.18 -7.14 14.75
N MET A 182 -7.37 -6.27 15.35
CA MET A 182 -6.94 -5.03 14.68
C MET A 182 -6.10 -5.32 13.45
N ALA A 183 -5.18 -6.28 13.49
CA ALA A 183 -4.43 -6.69 12.29
C ALA A 183 -5.36 -7.19 11.17
N LEU A 184 -6.36 -8.00 11.51
CA LEU A 184 -7.33 -8.53 10.55
C LEU A 184 -8.24 -7.42 9.98
N ILE A 185 -8.76 -6.53 10.83
CA ILE A 185 -9.52 -5.34 10.39
C ILE A 185 -8.66 -4.50 9.46
N GLY A 186 -7.40 -4.27 9.82
CA GLY A 186 -6.42 -3.60 8.98
C GLY A 186 -6.30 -4.26 7.61
N ALA A 187 -6.20 -5.59 7.55
CA ALA A 187 -6.14 -6.36 6.31
C ALA A 187 -7.39 -6.19 5.44
N VAL A 188 -8.59 -6.25 6.03
CA VAL A 188 -9.87 -6.04 5.32
C VAL A 188 -9.90 -4.65 4.68
N PHE A 189 -9.65 -3.60 5.46
CA PHE A 189 -9.67 -2.23 4.96
C PHE A 189 -8.51 -1.93 4.00
N ALA A 190 -7.34 -2.54 4.18
CA ALA A 190 -6.24 -2.44 3.22
C ALA A 190 -6.61 -3.10 1.89
N GLY A 191 -7.26 -4.27 1.91
CA GLY A 191 -7.76 -4.93 0.71
C GLY A 191 -8.74 -4.05 -0.07
N LEU A 192 -9.72 -3.46 0.63
CA LEU A 192 -10.65 -2.51 0.01
C LEU A 192 -9.91 -1.28 -0.55
N THR A 193 -8.97 -0.73 0.21
CA THR A 193 -8.17 0.42 -0.21
C THR A 193 -7.38 0.15 -1.49
N VAL A 194 -6.70 -1.00 -1.57
CA VAL A 194 -5.92 -1.38 -2.77
C VAL A 194 -6.82 -1.55 -3.99
N THR A 195 -7.99 -2.15 -3.80
CA THR A 195 -9.01 -2.30 -4.87
C THR A 195 -9.45 -0.93 -5.42
N LEU A 196 -9.72 0.04 -4.53
CA LEU A 196 -10.10 1.40 -4.93
C LEU A 196 -8.95 2.18 -5.58
N ILE A 197 -7.69 1.97 -5.15
CA ILE A 197 -6.52 2.60 -5.77
C ILE A 197 -6.41 2.22 -7.24
N ARG A 198 -6.66 0.97 -7.58
CA ARG A 198 -6.58 0.48 -8.97
C ARG A 198 -7.45 1.29 -9.91
N GLU A 199 -8.67 1.63 -9.51
CA GLU A 199 -9.56 2.47 -10.33
C GLU A 199 -9.12 3.93 -10.31
N LEU A 200 -8.79 4.47 -9.15
CA LEU A 200 -8.37 5.86 -9.02
C LEU A 200 -7.10 6.19 -9.84
N ARG A 201 -6.18 5.22 -9.95
CA ARG A 201 -4.94 5.39 -10.71
C ARG A 201 -5.13 5.57 -12.21
N GLN A 202 -6.28 5.20 -12.75
CA GLN A 202 -6.59 5.42 -14.16
C GLN A 202 -6.69 6.92 -14.52
N LYS A 203 -7.12 7.75 -13.57
CA LYS A 203 -7.39 9.18 -13.79
C LYS A 203 -6.58 10.11 -12.88
N ASN A 204 -6.07 9.60 -11.76
CA ASN A 204 -5.38 10.40 -10.75
C ASN A 204 -3.91 10.02 -10.61
N GLY A 205 -3.06 11.02 -10.39
CA GLY A 205 -1.65 10.81 -10.05
C GLY A 205 -1.46 10.25 -8.65
N PRO A 206 -0.27 9.65 -8.36
CA PRO A 206 0.02 9.07 -7.05
C PRO A 206 0.00 10.08 -5.92
N VAL A 207 0.42 11.32 -6.18
CA VAL A 207 0.47 12.41 -5.21
C VAL A 207 -0.93 12.80 -4.74
N VAL A 208 -1.88 12.95 -5.68
CA VAL A 208 -3.28 13.28 -5.37
C VAL A 208 -3.90 12.21 -4.45
N ILE A 209 -3.76 10.93 -4.83
CA ILE A 209 -4.32 9.81 -4.07
C ILE A 209 -3.73 9.76 -2.65
N TYR A 210 -2.41 10.00 -2.52
CA TYR A 210 -1.74 10.04 -1.23
C TYR A 210 -2.17 11.24 -0.39
N LEU A 211 -2.35 12.41 -1.00
CA LEU A 211 -2.73 13.62 -0.30
C LEU A 211 -4.14 13.51 0.31
N TYR A 212 -5.13 12.99 -0.44
CA TYR A 212 -6.46 12.72 0.09
C TYR A 212 -6.43 11.69 1.24
N PHE A 213 -5.59 10.68 1.13
CA PHE A 213 -5.37 9.73 2.22
C PHE A 213 -4.82 10.41 3.48
N CYS A 214 -3.80 11.24 3.34
CA CYS A 214 -3.23 11.98 4.45
C CYS A 214 -4.24 12.96 5.07
N THR A 215 -5.04 13.64 4.24
CA THR A 215 -6.06 14.57 4.74
C THR A 215 -7.12 13.85 5.56
N MET A 216 -7.66 12.73 5.06
CA MET A 216 -8.65 11.96 5.82
C MET A 216 -8.05 11.36 7.09
N GLY A 217 -6.81 10.85 7.02
CA GLY A 217 -6.11 10.34 8.20
C GLY A 217 -5.83 11.41 9.25
N ALA A 218 -5.42 12.60 8.83
CA ALA A 218 -5.22 13.73 9.74
C ALA A 218 -6.54 14.14 10.43
N LEU A 219 -7.65 14.22 9.67
CA LEU A 219 -8.96 14.55 10.22
C LEU A 219 -9.44 13.52 11.25
N VAL A 220 -9.20 12.23 11.01
CA VAL A 220 -9.59 11.16 11.95
C VAL A 220 -8.72 11.17 13.21
N THR A 221 -7.43 11.47 13.09
CA THR A 221 -6.48 11.41 14.21
C THR A 221 -6.44 12.70 15.03
N LEU A 222 -6.71 13.85 14.42
CA LEU A 222 -6.65 15.18 15.03
C LEU A 222 -7.44 15.30 16.33
N PRO A 223 -8.72 14.86 16.46
CA PRO A 223 -9.49 15.05 17.68
C PRO A 223 -8.86 14.37 18.91
N LYS A 224 -8.29 13.19 18.72
CA LYS A 224 -7.61 12.45 19.79
C LYS A 224 -6.22 12.99 20.08
N PHE A 225 -5.53 13.49 19.07
CA PHE A 225 -4.24 14.16 19.23
C PHE A 225 -4.39 15.44 20.05
N VAL A 226 -5.35 16.31 19.72
CA VAL A 226 -5.54 17.60 20.41
C VAL A 226 -5.96 17.43 21.88
N GLN A 227 -6.72 16.37 22.20
CA GLN A 227 -7.12 16.11 23.59
C GLN A 227 -5.92 15.84 24.51
N GLN A 228 -4.90 15.15 24.02
CA GLN A 228 -3.70 14.80 24.80
C GLN A 228 -2.53 14.63 23.82
N PRO A 229 -1.90 15.71 23.34
CA PRO A 229 -0.83 15.63 22.37
C PRO A 229 0.44 15.06 23.00
N ALA A 230 0.98 13.98 22.43
CA ALA A 230 2.33 13.53 22.76
C ALA A 230 3.33 14.29 21.90
N LEU A 231 4.00 15.29 22.51
CA LEU A 231 5.04 16.06 21.82
C LEU A 231 6.40 15.39 22.02
N PRO A 232 7.24 15.27 20.96
CA PRO A 232 8.60 14.77 21.10
C PRO A 232 9.41 15.70 22.04
N THR A 233 10.02 15.13 23.06
CA THR A 233 10.78 15.86 24.09
C THR A 233 12.29 15.68 23.90
N THR A 234 12.70 14.56 23.28
CA THR A 234 14.09 14.25 23.04
C THR A 234 14.46 14.37 21.56
N PRO A 235 15.73 14.66 21.22
CA PRO A 235 16.18 14.65 19.82
C PRO A 235 15.90 13.30 19.12
N MET A 236 16.02 12.18 19.85
CA MET A 236 15.76 10.84 19.29
C MET A 236 14.29 10.65 18.92
N GLU A 237 13.35 11.14 19.73
CA GLU A 237 11.93 11.09 19.41
C GLU A 237 11.60 11.93 18.16
N TRP A 238 12.23 13.10 17.99
CA TRP A 238 12.11 13.89 16.77
C TRP A 238 12.62 13.14 15.54
N VAL A 239 13.78 12.46 15.64
CA VAL A 239 14.33 11.63 14.57
C VAL A 239 13.36 10.50 14.21
N MET A 240 12.77 9.84 15.21
CA MET A 240 11.78 8.78 15.00
C MET A 240 10.51 9.31 14.31
N VAL A 241 9.95 10.43 14.78
CA VAL A 241 8.75 11.04 14.18
C VAL A 241 9.01 11.47 12.74
N LEU A 242 10.14 12.13 12.47
CA LEU A 242 10.53 12.49 11.10
C LEU A 242 10.79 11.24 10.25
N GLY A 243 11.37 10.20 10.83
CA GLY A 243 11.56 8.90 10.20
C GLY A 243 10.24 8.26 9.79
N ILE A 244 9.19 8.33 10.62
CA ILE A 244 7.83 7.88 10.29
C ILE A 244 7.28 8.65 9.08
N VAL A 245 7.39 9.98 9.08
CA VAL A 245 6.89 10.83 7.99
C VAL A 245 7.63 10.50 6.69
N PHE A 246 8.96 10.47 6.73
CA PHE A 246 9.79 10.25 5.55
C PHE A 246 9.60 8.84 4.97
N SER A 247 9.72 7.79 5.80
CA SER A 247 9.61 6.41 5.34
C SER A 247 8.21 6.10 4.79
N SER A 248 7.18 6.66 5.42
CA SER A 248 5.80 6.55 4.94
C SER A 248 5.58 7.24 3.60
N LEU A 249 6.03 8.50 3.45
CA LEU A 249 5.89 9.25 2.21
C LEU A 249 6.68 8.61 1.08
N ALA A 250 7.97 8.37 1.29
CA ALA A 250 8.84 7.79 0.30
C ALA A 250 8.39 6.37 -0.10
N GLY A 251 8.04 5.53 0.88
CA GLY A 251 7.51 4.18 0.63
C GLY A 251 6.25 4.20 -0.23
N GLN A 252 5.30 5.08 0.07
CA GLN A 252 4.06 5.21 -0.71
C GLN A 252 4.31 5.72 -2.13
N LEU A 253 5.19 6.70 -2.30
CA LEU A 253 5.51 7.22 -3.64
C LEU A 253 6.25 6.18 -4.48
N LEU A 254 7.24 5.48 -3.89
CA LEU A 254 7.98 4.41 -4.57
C LEU A 254 7.08 3.23 -4.91
N MET A 255 6.21 2.80 -3.99
CA MET A 255 5.22 1.75 -4.26
C MET A 255 4.30 2.14 -5.43
N ASN A 256 3.76 3.35 -5.41
CA ASN A 256 2.91 3.84 -6.49
C ASN A 256 3.67 3.93 -7.82
N GLN A 257 4.95 4.31 -7.79
CA GLN A 257 5.78 4.35 -8.98
C GLN A 257 6.13 2.94 -9.46
N GLY A 258 6.42 2.02 -8.57
CA GLY A 258 6.66 0.62 -8.88
C GLY A 258 5.48 -0.03 -9.60
N PHE A 259 4.25 0.21 -9.15
CA PHE A 259 3.04 -0.26 -9.83
C PHE A 259 2.82 0.33 -11.23
N PHE A 260 3.50 1.41 -11.58
CA PHE A 260 3.49 1.94 -12.94
C PHE A 260 4.36 1.11 -13.89
N TYR A 261 5.48 0.57 -13.40
CA TYR A 261 6.44 -0.21 -14.19
C TYR A 261 6.20 -1.72 -14.13
N CYS A 262 5.69 -2.23 -12.99
CA CYS A 262 5.37 -3.65 -12.80
C CYS A 262 3.94 -3.96 -13.24
N ARG A 263 3.72 -5.18 -13.72
CA ARG A 263 2.36 -5.73 -13.77
C ARG A 263 1.81 -5.84 -12.35
N GLY A 264 0.48 -5.68 -12.18
CA GLY A 264 -0.13 -5.64 -10.85
C GLY A 264 0.26 -6.81 -9.93
N TRP A 265 0.37 -8.01 -10.49
CA TRP A 265 0.78 -9.21 -9.76
C TRP A 265 2.27 -9.23 -9.39
N GLU A 266 3.16 -8.76 -10.28
CA GLU A 266 4.60 -8.66 -10.01
C GLU A 266 4.85 -7.72 -8.84
N GLY A 267 4.18 -6.56 -8.86
CA GLY A 267 4.22 -5.60 -7.77
C GLY A 267 3.71 -6.19 -6.45
N GLY A 268 2.61 -6.94 -6.47
CA GLY A 268 2.08 -7.61 -5.28
C GLY A 268 3.05 -8.65 -4.69
N VAL A 269 3.68 -9.48 -5.54
CA VAL A 269 4.70 -10.44 -5.09
C VAL A 269 5.90 -9.74 -4.47
N LEU A 270 6.40 -8.68 -5.13
CA LEU A 270 7.56 -7.92 -4.63
C LEU A 270 7.24 -7.21 -3.30
N MET A 271 6.05 -6.64 -3.16
CA MET A 271 5.61 -6.04 -1.90
C MET A 271 5.47 -7.06 -0.77
N SER A 272 5.20 -8.33 -1.07
CA SER A 272 5.17 -9.38 -0.04
C SER A 272 6.53 -9.59 0.64
N SER A 273 7.63 -9.08 0.06
CA SER A 273 8.95 -9.07 0.71
C SER A 273 8.98 -8.21 1.99
N GLU A 274 8.09 -7.21 2.13
CA GLU A 274 7.93 -6.45 3.36
C GLU A 274 7.65 -7.36 4.57
N VAL A 275 6.83 -8.41 4.41
CA VAL A 275 6.56 -9.37 5.48
C VAL A 275 7.85 -10.06 5.93
N ILE A 276 8.66 -10.49 4.96
CA ILE A 276 9.92 -11.17 5.24
C ILE A 276 10.89 -10.23 5.95
N PHE A 277 11.06 -9.01 5.44
CA PHE A 277 11.93 -8.01 6.05
C PHE A 277 11.46 -7.64 7.46
N THR A 278 10.15 -7.42 7.64
CA THR A 278 9.60 -7.06 8.95
C THR A 278 9.64 -8.22 9.94
N ALA A 279 9.43 -9.46 9.48
CA ALA A 279 9.56 -10.64 10.32
C ALA A 279 11.00 -10.85 10.80
N LEU A 280 11.97 -10.72 9.90
CA LEU A 280 13.39 -10.78 10.24
C LEU A 280 13.76 -9.66 11.23
N ALA A 281 13.32 -8.42 10.97
CA ALA A 281 13.57 -7.31 11.89
C ALA A 281 12.89 -7.53 13.25
N GLY A 282 11.68 -8.08 13.28
CA GLY A 282 10.95 -8.43 14.51
C GLY A 282 11.72 -9.44 15.36
N ILE A 283 12.20 -10.50 14.73
CA ILE A 283 12.97 -11.55 15.42
C ILE A 283 14.34 -11.01 15.90
N LEU A 284 15.04 -10.23 15.06
CA LEU A 284 16.41 -9.79 15.36
C LEU A 284 16.47 -8.58 16.30
N LEU A 285 15.51 -7.65 16.22
CA LEU A 285 15.56 -6.38 16.97
C LEU A 285 14.62 -6.36 18.17
N PHE A 286 13.55 -7.12 18.15
CA PHE A 286 12.51 -7.12 19.18
C PHE A 286 12.35 -8.47 19.88
N GLU A 287 13.19 -9.46 19.53
CA GLU A 287 13.15 -10.81 20.09
C GLU A 287 11.74 -11.45 19.94
N ASP A 288 11.06 -11.15 18.82
CA ASP A 288 9.74 -11.70 18.54
C ASP A 288 9.78 -13.23 18.55
N PRO A 289 8.80 -13.92 19.16
CA PRO A 289 8.80 -15.37 19.28
C PRO A 289 8.62 -16.04 17.91
N ALA A 290 9.68 -16.70 17.43
CA ALA A 290 9.68 -17.47 16.19
C ALA A 290 9.13 -18.88 16.41
N THR A 291 7.87 -19.00 16.85
CA THR A 291 7.20 -20.27 17.17
C THR A 291 6.91 -21.10 15.91
N LEU A 292 6.68 -22.41 16.09
CA LEU A 292 6.26 -23.27 14.99
C LEU A 292 4.96 -22.78 14.34
N ARG A 293 4.03 -22.25 15.12
CA ARG A 293 2.79 -21.62 14.61
C ARG A 293 3.08 -20.41 13.73
N PHE A 294 4.03 -19.56 14.13
CA PHE A 294 4.46 -18.42 13.32
C PHE A 294 5.00 -18.87 11.97
N TRP A 295 5.88 -19.85 11.93
CA TRP A 295 6.45 -20.35 10.68
C TRP A 295 5.42 -21.05 9.80
N THR A 296 4.58 -21.92 10.35
CA THR A 296 3.58 -22.66 9.56
C THR A 296 2.47 -21.74 9.05
N GLY A 297 1.89 -20.89 9.91
CA GLY A 297 0.86 -19.94 9.52
C GLY A 297 1.38 -18.87 8.59
N GLY A 298 2.55 -18.29 8.89
CA GLY A 298 3.20 -17.25 8.08
C GLY A 298 3.60 -17.75 6.69
N LEU A 299 4.20 -18.94 6.60
CA LEU A 299 4.55 -19.55 5.32
C LEU A 299 3.29 -19.85 4.48
N LEU A 300 2.23 -20.36 5.10
CA LEU A 300 0.98 -20.63 4.42
C LEU A 300 0.35 -19.34 3.85
N VAL A 301 0.28 -18.26 4.63
CA VAL A 301 -0.19 -16.95 4.17
C VAL A 301 0.67 -16.47 3.01
N LEU A 302 1.99 -16.46 3.15
CA LEU A 302 2.91 -15.93 2.15
C LEU A 302 2.83 -16.70 0.82
N VAL A 303 2.85 -18.03 0.88
CA VAL A 303 2.75 -18.88 -0.32
C VAL A 303 1.41 -18.69 -1.03
N CYS A 304 0.30 -18.64 -0.28
CA CYS A 304 -1.03 -18.43 -0.87
C CYS A 304 -1.17 -17.03 -1.48
N VAL A 305 -0.63 -15.99 -0.85
CA VAL A 305 -0.62 -14.61 -1.38
C VAL A 305 0.21 -14.54 -2.67
N ILE A 306 1.40 -15.13 -2.70
CA ILE A 306 2.25 -15.19 -3.89
C ILE A 306 1.55 -15.96 -5.02
N ALA A 307 0.97 -17.11 -4.71
CA ALA A 307 0.23 -17.92 -5.68
C ALA A 307 -0.97 -17.15 -6.26
N MET A 308 -1.73 -16.45 -5.41
CA MET A 308 -2.88 -15.65 -5.83
C MET A 308 -2.46 -14.50 -6.76
N ASN A 309 -1.40 -13.78 -6.43
CA ASN A 309 -0.86 -12.73 -7.28
C ASN A 309 -0.41 -13.27 -8.66
N ARG A 310 0.18 -14.48 -8.71
CA ARG A 310 0.56 -15.14 -9.99
C ARG A 310 -0.66 -15.59 -10.80
N LEU A 311 -1.73 -16.05 -10.16
CA LEU A 311 -2.96 -16.43 -10.87
C LEU A 311 -3.63 -15.23 -11.56
N GLN A 312 -3.61 -14.04 -10.94
CA GLN A 312 -4.08 -12.81 -11.58
C GLN A 312 -3.29 -12.45 -12.84
N ALA A 313 -2.02 -12.86 -12.92
CA ALA A 313 -1.20 -12.72 -14.13
C ALA A 313 -1.70 -13.54 -15.31
N GLY A 314 -2.04 -14.81 -15.05
CA GLY A 314 -2.52 -15.73 -16.07
C GLY A 314 -3.85 -15.28 -16.69
N ALA A 315 -4.76 -14.75 -15.88
CA ALA A 315 -6.04 -14.24 -16.35
C ALA A 315 -5.92 -12.98 -17.22
N ALA A 316 -4.89 -12.15 -16.99
CA ALA A 316 -4.65 -10.94 -17.79
C ALA A 316 -4.00 -11.23 -19.18
N VAL A 317 -3.43 -12.43 -19.35
CA VAL A 317 -2.74 -12.84 -20.60
C VAL A 317 -3.67 -13.61 -21.54
N ASN A 318 -4.69 -14.31 -21.03
CA ASN A 318 -5.65 -15.09 -21.82
C ASN A 318 -7.09 -14.59 -21.59
N PRO A 319 -7.55 -13.53 -22.32
CA PRO A 319 -8.96 -13.12 -22.27
C PRO A 319 -9.91 -14.09 -23.02
N HIS A 320 -9.39 -15.15 -23.67
CA HIS A 320 -10.15 -16.07 -24.53
C HIS A 320 -10.42 -17.46 -23.94
N ASP A 321 -9.96 -17.79 -22.74
CA ASP A 321 -10.15 -19.12 -22.14
C ASP A 321 -11.28 -19.15 -21.07
N THR A 322 -12.28 -18.29 -21.20
CA THR A 322 -13.50 -18.33 -20.38
C THR A 322 -14.74 -18.58 -21.25
N ASP A 323 -14.79 -19.75 -21.92
CA ASP A 323 -16.03 -20.35 -22.39
C ASP A 323 -16.26 -21.68 -21.66
#